data_e9aa265da3e839c2aabd25c3b922dab9
#
_entry.id   e9aa265da3e839c2aabd25c3b922dab9
#
_cell.length_a   1.000
_cell.length_b   1.000
_cell.length_c   1.000
_cell.angle_alpha   90.00
_cell.angle_beta   90.00
_cell.angle_gamma   90.00
#
_symmetry.space_group_name_H-M   'P 1'
#
loop_
_entity.id
_entity.type
_entity.pdbx_description
1 polymer ?
#
loop_
_entity_poly.entity_id
_entity_poly.type
_entity_poly.pdbx_seq_one_letter_code
_entity_poly.pdbx_strand_id
1 'polypeptide(L)'
;MAKIIGIDLGTTYSAVAVVEGGETKILENAEGNRTTPSVVSMSKTGERLVGLLAKRQAVTNPKNTIFSVKRLIGRKFNDPEVQNDKKYLSYDIREASDGGVEIKMSEKWYKPEEISAMVLAKLKADAEARLGVKITDAVITVPAYFNDSEDRPPRTPGRLPV
;
A
#
# COMPACT_ATOMS: atom_id res chain seq x y z
N MET A 1 -3.43 -1.47 -26.51
CA MET A 1 -3.31 -2.81 -25.92
C MET A 1 -3.07 -2.70 -24.43
N ALA A 2 -3.80 -3.44 -23.61
CA ALA A 2 -3.59 -3.43 -22.17
C ALA A 2 -2.23 -4.04 -21.82
N LYS A 3 -1.56 -3.48 -20.83
CA LYS A 3 -0.27 -3.98 -20.36
C LYS A 3 -0.38 -4.56 -18.95
N ILE A 4 0.50 -5.51 -18.67
CA ILE A 4 0.67 -6.08 -17.34
C ILE A 4 1.87 -5.42 -16.71
N ILE A 5 1.72 -4.96 -15.48
CA ILE A 5 2.81 -4.36 -14.70
C ILE A 5 3.17 -5.27 -13.52
N GLY A 6 4.39 -5.12 -13.03
CA GLY A 6 4.81 -5.70 -11.77
C GLY A 6 4.77 -4.63 -10.69
N ILE A 7 4.24 -4.98 -9.52
CA ILE A 7 4.20 -4.09 -8.35
C ILE A 7 4.91 -4.76 -7.20
N ASP A 8 5.88 -4.06 -6.64
CA ASP A 8 6.46 -4.40 -5.35
C ASP A 8 5.80 -3.49 -4.30
N LEU A 9 4.84 -4.04 -3.58
CA LEU A 9 4.13 -3.33 -2.52
C LEU A 9 4.89 -3.51 -1.21
N GLY A 10 5.81 -2.59 -0.96
CA GLY A 10 6.64 -2.65 0.25
C GLY A 10 5.99 -1.99 1.46
N THR A 11 6.51 -2.27 2.63
CA THR A 11 6.03 -1.67 3.89
C THR A 11 6.29 -0.16 3.91
N THR A 12 7.46 0.26 3.47
CA THR A 12 7.87 1.67 3.48
C THR A 12 7.75 2.30 2.10
N TYR A 13 8.21 1.61 1.06
CA TYR A 13 8.20 2.08 -0.32
C TYR A 13 7.64 1.02 -1.24
N SER A 14 6.99 1.48 -2.30
CA SER A 14 6.49 0.62 -3.37
C SER A 14 7.11 1.01 -4.69
N ALA A 15 7.15 0.09 -5.65
CA ALA A 15 7.71 0.34 -6.96
C ALA A 15 6.88 -0.37 -8.03
N VAL A 16 6.92 0.17 -9.25
CA VAL A 16 6.23 -0.39 -10.41
C VAL A 16 7.25 -0.68 -11.50
N ALA A 17 7.14 -1.84 -12.11
CA ALA A 17 7.98 -2.23 -13.22
C ALA A 17 7.14 -2.70 -14.39
N VAL A 18 7.71 -2.57 -15.59
CA VAL A 18 7.13 -3.08 -16.83
C VAL A 18 8.22 -3.84 -17.58
N VAL A 19 7.82 -4.84 -18.34
CA VAL A 19 8.74 -5.52 -19.25
C VAL A 19 8.56 -4.94 -20.64
N GLU A 20 9.63 -4.39 -21.19
CA GLU A 20 9.67 -3.85 -22.55
C GLU A 20 10.92 -4.36 -23.26
N GLY A 21 10.75 -4.91 -24.46
CA GLY A 21 11.87 -5.43 -25.23
C GLY A 21 12.67 -6.51 -24.55
N GLY A 22 12.04 -7.31 -23.70
CA GLY A 22 12.71 -8.35 -22.92
C GLY A 22 13.40 -7.86 -21.66
N GLU A 23 13.37 -6.56 -21.38
CA GLU A 23 14.00 -5.95 -20.22
C GLU A 23 12.96 -5.46 -19.22
N THR A 24 13.26 -5.62 -17.94
CA THR A 24 12.43 -5.07 -16.87
C THR A 24 12.86 -3.64 -16.58
N LYS A 25 11.92 -2.71 -16.64
CA LYS A 25 12.17 -1.30 -16.36
C LYS A 25 11.31 -0.84 -15.18
N ILE A 26 11.94 -0.16 -14.22
CA ILE A 26 11.22 0.50 -13.14
C ILE A 26 10.64 1.81 -13.70
N LEU A 27 9.35 2.02 -13.48
CA LEU A 27 8.67 3.23 -13.92
C LEU A 27 8.78 4.33 -12.88
N GLU A 28 9.03 5.55 -13.34
CA GLU A 28 8.98 6.72 -12.48
C GLU A 28 7.52 7.09 -12.21
N ASN A 29 7.24 7.54 -10.99
CA ASN A 29 5.93 8.02 -10.61
C ASN A 29 5.70 9.46 -11.11
N ALA A 30 4.53 10.03 -10.77
CA ALA A 30 4.18 11.39 -11.19
C ALA A 30 5.16 12.45 -10.65
N GLU A 31 5.81 12.17 -9.53
CA GLU A 31 6.78 13.07 -8.89
C GLU A 31 8.21 12.87 -9.42
N GLY A 32 8.40 11.96 -10.38
CA GLY A 32 9.70 11.70 -11.00
C GLY A 32 10.60 10.75 -10.23
N ASN A 33 10.07 10.02 -9.27
CA ASN A 33 10.83 9.07 -8.46
C ASN A 33 10.54 7.62 -8.87
N ARG A 34 11.51 6.74 -8.69
CA ARG A 34 11.37 5.30 -8.98
C ARG A 34 10.65 4.53 -7.88
N THR A 35 10.57 5.10 -6.68
CA THR A 35 9.83 4.52 -5.57
C THR A 35 8.77 5.49 -5.09
N THR A 36 7.67 4.93 -4.60
CA THR A 36 6.56 5.70 -4.05
C THR A 36 6.42 5.32 -2.58
N PRO A 37 6.44 6.29 -1.67
CA PRO A 37 6.17 5.99 -0.26
C PRO A 37 4.81 5.30 -0.10
N SER A 38 4.79 4.20 0.64
CA SER A 38 3.56 3.44 0.93
C SER A 38 2.79 4.15 2.05
N VAL A 39 2.40 5.38 1.80
CA VAL A 39 1.78 6.29 2.77
C VAL A 39 0.51 6.88 2.17
N VAL A 40 -0.55 6.92 2.96
CA VAL A 40 -1.82 7.55 2.61
C VAL A 40 -2.17 8.58 3.68
N SER A 41 -2.64 9.73 3.26
CA SER A 41 -3.04 10.79 4.19
C SER A 41 -4.36 11.41 3.75
N MET A 42 -5.14 11.85 4.72
CA MET A 42 -6.29 12.72 4.46
C MET A 42 -5.93 14.12 4.94
N SER A 43 -5.90 15.08 4.03
CA SER A 43 -5.58 16.46 4.38
C SER A 43 -6.69 17.10 5.21
N LYS A 44 -6.37 18.24 5.82
CA LYS A 44 -7.35 19.00 6.63
C LYS A 44 -8.54 19.48 5.78
N THR A 45 -8.35 19.59 4.48
CA THR A 45 -9.40 20.00 3.53
C THR A 45 -10.19 18.82 2.97
N GLY A 46 -9.90 17.58 3.43
CA GLY A 46 -10.59 16.38 3.00
C GLY A 46 -10.05 15.75 1.72
N GLU A 47 -8.88 16.17 1.25
CA GLU A 47 -8.24 15.61 0.08
C GLU A 47 -7.39 14.39 0.46
N ARG A 48 -7.59 13.29 -0.28
CA ARG A 48 -6.78 12.08 -0.09
C ARG A 48 -5.48 12.20 -0.85
N LEU A 49 -4.37 12.03 -0.14
CA LEU A 49 -3.03 12.07 -0.71
C LEU A 49 -2.39 10.70 -0.58
N VAL A 50 -1.57 10.32 -1.55
CA VAL A 50 -0.85 9.05 -1.54
C VAL A 50 0.58 9.27 -2.00
N GLY A 51 1.52 8.59 -1.37
CA GLY A 51 2.92 8.66 -1.75
C GLY A 51 3.65 9.83 -1.10
N LEU A 52 4.47 10.53 -1.87
CA LEU A 52 5.33 11.60 -1.36
C LEU A 52 4.55 12.73 -0.68
N LEU A 53 3.44 13.16 -1.29
CA LEU A 53 2.62 14.22 -0.72
C LEU A 53 2.01 13.79 0.62
N ALA A 54 1.59 12.53 0.73
CA ALA A 54 1.09 11.98 1.98
C ALA A 54 2.21 11.92 3.03
N LYS A 55 3.38 11.47 2.66
CA LYS A 55 4.52 11.38 3.57
C LYS A 55 4.88 12.75 4.16
N ARG A 56 4.78 13.80 3.36
CA ARG A 56 5.03 15.17 3.81
C ARG A 56 4.03 15.66 4.84
N GLN A 57 2.83 15.08 4.86
CA GLN A 57 1.81 15.39 5.86
C GLN A 57 2.12 14.83 7.25
N ALA A 58 3.05 13.90 7.37
CA ALA A 58 3.34 13.20 8.63
C ALA A 58 3.74 14.14 9.76
N VAL A 59 4.41 15.25 9.44
CA VAL A 59 4.86 16.23 10.43
C VAL A 59 3.72 17.09 10.96
N THR A 60 2.83 17.55 10.06
CA THR A 60 1.78 18.50 10.39
C THR A 60 0.42 17.85 10.63
N ASN A 61 0.25 16.61 10.18
CA ASN A 61 -1.03 15.89 10.26
C ASN A 61 -0.81 14.40 10.57
N PRO A 62 -0.07 14.08 11.65
CA PRO A 62 0.33 12.69 11.92
C PRO A 62 -0.83 11.74 12.17
N LYS A 63 -1.91 12.22 12.78
CA LYS A 63 -3.06 11.36 13.09
C LYS A 63 -3.80 10.86 11.85
N ASN A 64 -3.70 11.57 10.76
CA ASN A 64 -4.37 11.23 9.50
C ASN A 64 -3.38 10.83 8.41
N THR A 65 -2.18 10.44 8.80
CA THR A 65 -1.14 9.95 7.89
C THR A 65 -0.83 8.51 8.23
N ILE A 66 -1.20 7.61 7.32
CA ILE A 66 -1.16 6.16 7.55
C ILE A 66 0.05 5.58 6.83
N PHE A 67 0.89 4.89 7.57
CA PHE A 67 2.11 4.25 7.08
C PHE A 67 2.23 2.85 7.67
N SER A 68 3.12 2.04 7.10
CA SER A 68 3.42 0.67 7.56
C SER A 68 2.19 -0.23 7.65
N VAL A 69 1.21 0.02 6.81
CA VAL A 69 -0.06 -0.70 6.81
C VAL A 69 0.11 -2.19 6.49
N LYS A 70 1.13 -2.52 5.72
CA LYS A 70 1.43 -3.90 5.35
C LYS A 70 1.66 -4.79 6.57
N ARG A 71 2.16 -4.22 7.65
CA ARG A 71 2.37 -4.95 8.92
C ARG A 71 1.06 -5.33 9.61
N LEU A 72 -0.04 -4.69 9.22
CA LEU A 72 -1.36 -4.92 9.83
C LEU A 72 -2.27 -5.82 8.98
N ILE A 73 -1.95 -5.99 7.70
CA ILE A 73 -2.75 -6.78 6.78
C ILE A 73 -2.78 -8.25 7.23
N GLY A 74 -3.98 -8.81 7.34
CA GLY A 74 -4.16 -10.21 7.70
C GLY A 74 -3.93 -10.51 9.18
N ARG A 75 -3.60 -9.51 9.98
CA ARG A 75 -3.36 -9.68 11.42
C ARG A 75 -4.65 -9.53 12.21
N LYS A 76 -4.69 -10.17 13.38
CA LYS A 76 -5.74 -9.92 14.38
C LYS A 76 -5.31 -8.79 15.29
N PHE A 77 -6.29 -7.99 15.73
CA PHE A 77 -5.99 -6.85 16.60
C PHE A 77 -5.24 -7.27 17.86
N ASN A 78 -5.59 -8.42 18.41
CA ASN A 78 -4.97 -8.92 19.65
C ASN A 78 -3.65 -9.65 19.44
N ASP A 79 -3.15 -9.74 18.22
CA ASP A 79 -1.82 -10.31 17.99
C ASP A 79 -0.76 -9.50 18.71
N PRO A 80 0.22 -10.17 19.39
CA PRO A 80 1.26 -9.45 20.14
C PRO A 80 2.02 -8.44 19.28
N GLU A 81 2.24 -8.75 18.02
CA GLU A 81 2.94 -7.85 17.07
C GLU A 81 2.14 -6.58 16.84
N VAL A 82 0.83 -6.69 16.67
CA VAL A 82 -0.05 -5.53 16.47
C VAL A 82 -0.08 -4.68 17.74
N GLN A 83 -0.21 -5.29 18.90
CA GLN A 83 -0.22 -4.57 20.17
C GLN A 83 1.11 -3.87 20.45
N ASN A 84 2.21 -4.48 20.04
CA ASN A 84 3.53 -3.86 20.14
C ASN A 84 3.67 -2.69 19.18
N ASP A 85 3.27 -2.87 17.92
CA ASP A 85 3.34 -1.82 16.90
C ASP A 85 2.44 -0.62 17.26
N LYS A 86 1.29 -0.87 17.87
CA LYS A 86 0.34 0.18 18.29
C LYS A 86 1.00 1.29 19.10
N LYS A 87 2.02 0.96 19.88
CA LYS A 87 2.74 1.94 20.71
C LYS A 87 3.51 2.97 19.90
N TYR A 88 3.85 2.66 18.65
CA TYR A 88 4.68 3.49 17.78
C TYR A 88 3.90 4.16 16.66
N LEU A 89 2.61 3.83 16.51
CA LEU A 89 1.79 4.41 15.45
C LEU A 89 1.32 5.81 15.85
N SER A 90 1.37 6.74 14.91
CA SER A 90 0.85 8.09 15.10
C SER A 90 -0.65 8.19 14.87
N TYR A 91 -1.23 7.17 14.26
CA TYR A 91 -2.66 7.07 13.97
C TYR A 91 -3.32 6.02 14.86
N ASP A 92 -4.64 6.10 14.97
CA ASP A 92 -5.40 5.20 15.84
C ASP A 92 -5.79 3.91 15.09
N ILE A 93 -5.74 2.81 15.80
CA ILE A 93 -6.25 1.52 15.32
C ILE A 93 -7.23 0.95 16.36
N ARG A 94 -8.14 0.10 15.89
CA ARG A 94 -9.09 -0.59 16.76
C ARG A 94 -9.36 -2.00 16.26
N GLU A 95 -10.00 -2.81 17.11
CA GLU A 95 -10.47 -4.13 16.72
C GLU A 95 -11.69 -4.00 15.81
N ALA A 96 -11.65 -4.68 14.67
CA ALA A 96 -12.79 -4.79 13.78
C ALA A 96 -13.78 -5.85 14.28
N SER A 97 -14.98 -5.86 13.72
CA SER A 97 -16.02 -6.81 14.08
C SER A 97 -15.62 -8.27 13.86
N ASP A 98 -14.72 -8.51 12.92
CA ASP A 98 -14.19 -9.85 12.62
C ASP A 98 -12.92 -10.20 13.43
N GLY A 99 -12.52 -9.35 14.36
CA GLY A 99 -11.29 -9.51 15.15
C GLY A 99 -10.04 -8.98 14.45
N GLY A 100 -10.14 -8.49 13.24
CA GLY A 100 -9.03 -7.87 12.52
C GLY A 100 -8.73 -6.46 13.00
N VAL A 101 -7.98 -5.71 12.21
CA VAL A 101 -7.56 -4.35 12.54
C VAL A 101 -8.32 -3.35 11.67
N GLU A 102 -8.78 -2.26 12.28
CA GLU A 102 -9.27 -1.08 11.55
C GLU A 102 -8.42 0.12 11.90
N ILE A 103 -8.21 0.99 10.91
CA ILE A 103 -7.34 2.16 10.99
C ILE A 103 -8.20 3.40 10.82
N LYS A 104 -8.03 4.36 11.74
CA LYS A 104 -8.74 5.65 11.62
C LYS A 104 -7.97 6.61 10.75
N MET A 105 -8.65 7.14 9.75
CA MET A 105 -8.13 8.23 8.93
C MET A 105 -9.25 9.25 8.73
N SER A 106 -9.02 10.47 9.20
CA SER A 106 -10.07 11.48 9.33
C SER A 106 -11.17 10.95 10.26
N GLU A 107 -12.42 11.01 9.88
CA GLU A 107 -13.54 10.56 10.71
C GLU A 107 -14.02 9.15 10.34
N LYS A 108 -13.26 8.42 9.55
CA LYS A 108 -13.64 7.09 9.06
C LYS A 108 -12.66 6.02 9.48
N TRP A 109 -13.16 4.79 9.57
CA TRP A 109 -12.37 3.60 9.85
C TRP A 109 -12.22 2.77 8.59
N TYR A 110 -10.99 2.36 8.32
CA TYR A 110 -10.61 1.61 7.11
C TYR A 110 -9.95 0.30 7.49
N LYS A 111 -10.13 -0.71 6.66
CA LYS A 111 -9.34 -1.93 6.77
C LYS A 111 -7.94 -1.69 6.18
N PRO A 112 -6.90 -2.40 6.67
CA PRO A 112 -5.56 -2.26 6.08
C PRO A 112 -5.55 -2.51 4.57
N GLU A 113 -6.36 -3.45 4.09
CA GLU A 113 -6.48 -3.77 2.66
C GLU A 113 -7.02 -2.59 1.87
N GLU A 114 -7.95 -1.82 2.44
CA GLU A 114 -8.49 -0.63 1.79
C GLU A 114 -7.42 0.47 1.63
N ILE A 115 -6.59 0.64 2.65
CA ILE A 115 -5.47 1.60 2.57
C ILE A 115 -4.46 1.15 1.52
N SER A 116 -4.14 -0.15 1.49
CA SER A 116 -3.24 -0.70 0.46
C SER A 116 -3.82 -0.53 -0.94
N ALA A 117 -5.13 -0.68 -1.10
CA ALA A 117 -5.80 -0.43 -2.38
C ALA A 117 -5.63 1.02 -2.85
N MET A 118 -5.59 1.97 -1.92
CA MET A 118 -5.33 3.38 -2.27
C MET A 118 -3.91 3.58 -2.80
N VAL A 119 -2.93 2.89 -2.22
CA VAL A 119 -1.55 2.91 -2.72
C VAL A 119 -1.50 2.28 -4.12
N LEU A 120 -2.15 1.13 -4.30
CA LEU A 120 -2.20 0.46 -5.60
C LEU A 120 -2.85 1.33 -6.67
N ALA A 121 -3.91 2.05 -6.33
CA ALA A 121 -4.59 2.96 -7.26
C ALA A 121 -3.66 4.08 -7.72
N LYS A 122 -2.86 4.64 -6.84
CA LYS A 122 -1.85 5.64 -7.19
C LYS A 122 -0.79 5.06 -8.13
N LEU A 123 -0.27 3.88 -7.80
CA LEU A 123 0.76 3.22 -8.60
C LEU A 123 0.23 2.93 -10.01
N LYS A 124 -1.00 2.46 -10.11
CA LYS A 124 -1.67 2.21 -11.38
C LYS A 124 -1.81 3.49 -12.19
N ALA A 125 -2.33 4.55 -11.58
CA ALA A 125 -2.56 5.83 -12.26
C ALA A 125 -1.25 6.42 -12.79
N ASP A 126 -0.19 6.39 -12.00
CA ASP A 126 1.12 6.90 -12.39
C ASP A 126 1.72 6.07 -13.54
N ALA A 127 1.56 4.75 -13.48
CA ALA A 127 2.03 3.86 -14.55
C ALA A 127 1.24 4.06 -15.85
N GLU A 128 -0.08 4.21 -15.76
CA GLU A 128 -0.90 4.50 -16.94
C GLU A 128 -0.52 5.83 -17.59
N ALA A 129 -0.27 6.85 -16.79
CA ALA A 129 0.17 8.15 -17.29
C ALA A 129 1.54 8.06 -17.96
N ARG A 130 2.47 7.30 -17.39
CA ARG A 130 3.83 7.12 -17.92
C ARG A 130 3.83 6.33 -19.23
N LEU A 131 3.02 5.27 -19.30
CA LEU A 131 2.98 4.37 -20.45
C LEU A 131 2.00 4.82 -21.53
N GLY A 132 1.05 5.68 -21.21
CA GLY A 132 0.03 6.13 -22.14
C GLY A 132 -0.99 5.06 -22.53
N VAL A 133 -1.15 4.03 -21.70
CA VAL A 133 -2.09 2.93 -21.94
C VAL A 133 -2.79 2.54 -20.67
N LYS A 134 -3.95 1.88 -20.79
CA LYS A 134 -4.65 1.33 -19.64
C LYS A 134 -3.97 0.06 -19.14
N ILE A 135 -3.96 -0.10 -17.83
CA ILE A 135 -3.43 -1.29 -17.16
C ILE A 135 -4.61 -2.05 -16.58
N THR A 136 -4.74 -3.32 -16.97
CA THR A 136 -5.84 -4.17 -16.52
C THR A 136 -5.41 -5.20 -15.49
N ASP A 137 -4.12 -5.54 -15.46
CA ASP A 137 -3.59 -6.59 -14.59
C ASP A 137 -2.25 -6.16 -14.01
N ALA A 138 -2.00 -6.62 -12.78
CA ALA A 138 -0.71 -6.44 -12.13
C ALA A 138 -0.27 -7.75 -11.47
N VAL A 139 1.03 -7.99 -11.50
CA VAL A 139 1.66 -9.03 -10.68
C VAL A 139 2.20 -8.34 -9.44
N ILE A 140 1.68 -8.70 -8.28
CA ILE A 140 2.06 -8.07 -7.01
C ILE A 140 2.92 -9.05 -6.23
N THR A 141 4.11 -8.60 -5.82
CA THR A 141 4.97 -9.42 -4.98
C THR A 141 4.49 -9.37 -3.53
N VAL A 142 4.44 -10.54 -2.91
CA VAL A 142 4.01 -10.68 -1.52
C VAL A 142 5.15 -11.34 -0.75
N PRO A 143 5.60 -10.75 0.38
CA PRO A 143 6.64 -11.37 1.18
C PRO A 143 6.23 -12.75 1.70
N ALA A 144 7.21 -13.62 1.88
CA ALA A 144 6.97 -14.97 2.35
C ALA A 144 6.31 -15.04 3.74
N TYR A 145 6.54 -14.04 4.58
CA TYR A 145 5.94 -13.94 5.91
C TYR A 145 4.56 -13.25 5.91
N PHE A 146 4.06 -12.92 4.73
CA PHE A 146 2.79 -12.19 4.58
C PHE A 146 1.65 -13.12 4.91
N ASN A 147 1.53 -13.33 6.13
CA ASN A 147 0.52 -13.89 6.95
C ASN A 147 -0.34 -15.01 6.46
N ASP A 148 0.29 -16.02 6.13
CA ASP A 148 -0.39 -17.28 6.09
C ASP A 148 0.10 -18.08 7.28
N SER A 149 -0.70 -19.04 7.70
CA SER A 149 -0.28 -19.95 8.75
C SER A 149 1.13 -20.45 8.45
N GLU A 150 1.91 -20.60 9.48
CA GLU A 150 3.34 -20.96 9.42
C GLU A 150 3.65 -22.18 8.55
N ASP A 151 2.65 -22.97 8.25
CA ASP A 151 2.80 -24.23 7.50
C ASP A 151 2.63 -24.09 5.99
N ARG A 152 2.44 -22.90 5.46
CA ARG A 152 2.28 -22.73 4.01
C ARG A 152 3.61 -22.46 3.32
N PRO A 153 3.83 -23.07 2.15
CA PRO A 153 5.02 -22.74 1.36
C PRO A 153 4.98 -21.28 0.91
N PRO A 154 6.12 -20.70 0.56
CA PRO A 154 6.17 -19.33 0.04
C PRO A 154 5.20 -19.18 -1.12
N ARG A 155 4.41 -18.12 -1.09
CA ARG A 155 3.49 -17.84 -2.18
C ARG A 155 4.23 -17.34 -3.41
N THR A 156 3.83 -17.85 -4.54
CA THR A 156 4.23 -17.24 -5.81
C THR A 156 3.51 -15.91 -5.97
N PRO A 157 4.11 -14.95 -6.68
CA PRO A 157 3.42 -13.69 -6.99
C PRO A 157 2.06 -13.95 -7.63
N GLY A 158 1.04 -13.33 -7.09
CA GLY A 158 -0.31 -13.44 -7.62
C GLY A 158 -0.61 -12.35 -8.63
N ARG A 159 -1.43 -12.69 -9.61
CA ARG A 159 -1.93 -11.73 -10.59
C ARG A 159 -3.31 -11.25 -10.12
N LEU A 160 -3.45 -9.94 -9.93
CA LEU A 160 -4.70 -9.34 -9.47
C LEU A 160 -5.19 -8.32 -10.49
N PRO A 161 -6.52 -8.20 -10.67
CA PRO A 161 -7.08 -7.10 -11.44
C PRO A 161 -6.82 -5.76 -10.73
N VAL A 162 -6.58 -4.73 -11.52
CA VAL A 162 -6.21 -3.40 -11.00
C VAL A 162 -7.18 -2.33 -11.47
#